data_65d6c734f5219f45ab8b091a7137372d
#
_entry.id   65d6c734f5219f45ab8b091a7137372d
#
_cell.length_a   1.000
_cell.length_b   1.000
_cell.length_c   1.000
_cell.angle_alpha   90.00
_cell.angle_beta   90.00
_cell.angle_gamma   90.00
#
_symmetry.space_group_name_H-M   'P 1'
#
loop_
_entity.id
_entity.type
_entity.pdbx_description
1 polymer ?
#
loop_
_entity_poly.entity_id
_entity_poly.type
_entity_poly.pdbx_seq_one_letter_code
_entity_poly.pdbx_strand_id
1 'polypeptide(L)'
;MELLHKNITASILQSFFNVAKVLPFGLDKSFYINALANDIRQADFSVQTNKLVDIFYNDNVIGQLNFDIIVNDAIIIKVDTSFDFINNERQEKSKIYLKLSHYEVLLLLNFGQEADYKRLFLSNDYKQLQQSRGSGSNGLLP
;
A
#
# COMPACT_ATOMS: atom_id res chain seq x y z
N MET A 1 -2.40 -18.09 15.12
CA MET A 1 -2.97 -16.74 15.04
C MET A 1 -3.27 -16.40 13.60
N GLU A 2 -4.42 -15.85 13.35
CA GLU A 2 -4.78 -15.46 11.99
C GLU A 2 -4.07 -14.19 11.57
N LEU A 3 -3.77 -14.08 10.29
CA LEU A 3 -3.26 -12.86 9.72
C LEU A 3 -4.39 -11.84 9.61
N LEU A 4 -4.07 -10.59 9.94
CA LEU A 4 -5.02 -9.50 9.84
C LEU A 4 -5.47 -9.33 8.39
N HIS A 5 -6.78 -9.26 8.16
CA HIS A 5 -7.37 -9.07 6.84
C HIS A 5 -7.01 -10.17 5.83
N LYS A 6 -6.94 -11.41 6.31
CA LYS A 6 -6.48 -12.53 5.50
C LYS A 6 -7.30 -12.72 4.23
N ASN A 7 -8.62 -12.65 4.34
CA ASN A 7 -9.50 -12.91 3.18
C ASN A 7 -9.36 -11.82 2.12
N ILE A 8 -9.24 -10.57 2.55
CA ILE A 8 -9.06 -9.44 1.62
C ILE A 8 -7.72 -9.58 0.92
N THR A 9 -6.68 -9.88 1.68
CA THR A 9 -5.33 -10.06 1.13
C THR A 9 -5.33 -11.15 0.06
N ALA A 10 -5.98 -12.28 0.34
CA ALA A 10 -6.03 -13.39 -0.62
C ALA A 10 -6.70 -12.96 -1.92
N SER A 11 -7.81 -12.21 -1.83
CA SER A 11 -8.50 -11.72 -3.03
C SER A 11 -7.65 -10.74 -3.82
N ILE A 12 -6.93 -9.86 -3.12
CA ILE A 12 -6.05 -8.91 -3.78
C ILE A 12 -4.95 -9.64 -4.54
N LEU A 13 -4.34 -10.65 -3.92
CA LEU A 13 -3.27 -11.41 -4.58
C LEU A 13 -3.79 -12.18 -5.78
N GLN A 14 -5.01 -12.70 -5.71
CA GLN A 14 -5.64 -13.34 -6.86
C GLN A 14 -5.72 -12.35 -8.03
N SER A 15 -6.23 -11.15 -7.77
CA SER A 15 -6.34 -10.10 -8.79
C SER A 15 -4.97 -9.71 -9.32
N PHE A 16 -3.98 -9.60 -8.43
CA PHE A 16 -2.62 -9.25 -8.82
C PHE A 16 -2.06 -10.23 -9.85
N PHE A 17 -2.17 -11.53 -9.56
CA PHE A 17 -1.64 -12.54 -10.48
C PHE A 17 -2.45 -12.62 -11.77
N ASN A 18 -3.76 -12.38 -11.70
CA ASN A 18 -4.59 -12.32 -12.92
C ASN A 18 -4.15 -11.18 -13.83
N VAL A 19 -3.93 -10.00 -13.26
CA VAL A 19 -3.48 -8.84 -14.04
C VAL A 19 -2.08 -9.08 -14.61
N ALA A 20 -1.19 -9.66 -13.80
CA ALA A 20 0.18 -9.92 -14.22
C ALA A 20 0.26 -10.91 -15.39
N LYS A 21 -0.70 -11.83 -15.49
CA LYS A 21 -0.74 -12.77 -16.62
C LYS A 21 -1.12 -12.11 -17.93
N VAL A 22 -1.90 -11.03 -17.86
CA VAL A 22 -2.47 -10.40 -19.05
C VAL A 22 -1.66 -9.21 -19.52
N LEU A 23 -1.21 -8.37 -18.59
CA LEU A 23 -0.49 -7.16 -18.94
C LEU A 23 1.01 -7.39 -18.99
N PRO A 24 1.67 -6.94 -20.08
CA PRO A 24 3.12 -7.13 -20.20
C PRO A 24 3.87 -6.24 -19.23
N PHE A 25 5.12 -6.60 -18.97
CA PHE A 25 6.03 -5.75 -18.22
C PHE A 25 6.36 -4.51 -19.05
N GLY A 26 6.52 -3.37 -18.37
CA GLY A 26 7.01 -2.16 -19.01
C GLY A 26 5.96 -1.09 -19.27
N LEU A 27 4.72 -1.36 -18.91
CA LEU A 27 3.69 -0.33 -19.00
C LEU A 27 3.88 0.69 -17.89
N ASP A 28 3.34 1.88 -18.12
CA ASP A 28 3.28 2.88 -17.07
C ASP A 28 2.51 2.34 -15.86
N LYS A 29 2.94 2.74 -14.67
CA LYS A 29 2.38 2.27 -13.42
C LYS A 29 0.86 2.42 -13.36
N SER A 30 0.33 3.49 -13.96
CA SER A 30 -1.10 3.76 -13.94
C SER A 30 -1.93 2.65 -14.58
N PHE A 31 -1.39 1.97 -15.58
CA PHE A 31 -2.12 0.86 -16.20
C PHE A 31 -2.37 -0.27 -15.19
N TYR A 32 -1.35 -0.59 -14.41
CA TYR A 32 -1.48 -1.67 -13.42
C TYR A 32 -2.41 -1.28 -12.28
N ILE A 33 -2.32 -0.03 -11.83
CA ILE A 33 -3.21 0.47 -10.78
C ILE A 33 -4.66 0.39 -11.24
N ASN A 34 -4.94 0.85 -12.46
CA ASN A 34 -6.31 0.86 -12.98
C ASN A 34 -6.86 -0.54 -13.17
N ALA A 35 -6.04 -1.45 -13.70
CA ALA A 35 -6.44 -2.83 -13.88
C ALA A 35 -6.73 -3.53 -12.56
N LEU A 36 -5.86 -3.36 -11.58
CA LEU A 36 -6.05 -3.92 -10.25
C LEU A 36 -7.32 -3.37 -9.60
N ALA A 37 -7.49 -2.05 -9.63
CA ALA A 37 -8.64 -1.42 -9.01
C ALA A 37 -9.94 -1.95 -9.61
N ASN A 38 -9.98 -2.07 -10.93
CA ASN A 38 -11.15 -2.59 -11.63
C ASN A 38 -11.46 -4.02 -11.18
N ASP A 39 -10.43 -4.86 -11.15
CA ASP A 39 -10.58 -6.27 -10.79
C ASP A 39 -11.05 -6.43 -9.34
N ILE A 40 -10.46 -5.67 -8.43
CA ILE A 40 -10.79 -5.74 -7.01
C ILE A 40 -12.21 -5.24 -6.76
N ARG A 41 -12.64 -4.19 -7.47
CA ARG A 41 -14.01 -3.70 -7.36
C ARG A 41 -15.02 -4.75 -7.81
N GLN A 42 -14.68 -5.52 -8.82
CA GLN A 42 -15.56 -6.57 -9.30
C GLN A 42 -15.74 -7.70 -8.29
N ALA A 43 -14.82 -7.82 -7.34
CA ALA A 43 -14.94 -8.75 -6.24
C ALA A 43 -15.67 -8.15 -5.03
N ASP A 44 -16.36 -7.03 -5.24
CA ASP A 44 -17.21 -6.37 -4.24
C ASP A 44 -16.46 -5.72 -3.08
N PHE A 45 -15.20 -5.35 -3.28
CA PHE A 45 -14.46 -4.56 -2.31
C PHE A 45 -14.51 -3.08 -2.69
N SER A 46 -14.51 -2.21 -1.70
CA SER A 46 -14.39 -0.79 -1.97
C SER A 46 -12.92 -0.46 -2.26
N VAL A 47 -12.68 0.43 -3.22
CA VAL A 47 -11.34 0.75 -3.67
C VAL A 47 -11.22 2.25 -3.88
N GLN A 48 -10.17 2.82 -3.29
CA GLN A 48 -9.77 4.21 -3.56
C GLN A 48 -8.41 4.16 -4.25
N THR A 49 -8.23 4.99 -5.28
CA THR A 49 -6.95 5.07 -5.99
C THR A 49 -6.38 6.46 -5.87
N ASN A 50 -5.05 6.53 -5.84
CA ASN A 50 -4.31 7.81 -5.87
C ASN A 50 -4.78 8.78 -4.80
N LYS A 51 -4.91 8.28 -3.57
CA LYS A 51 -5.32 9.11 -2.44
C LYS A 51 -4.13 9.89 -1.92
N LEU A 52 -4.24 11.22 -1.93
CA LEU A 52 -3.22 12.10 -1.40
C LEU A 52 -3.48 12.36 0.08
N VAL A 53 -2.43 12.20 0.88
CA VAL A 53 -2.50 12.41 2.32
C VAL A 53 -1.45 13.43 2.72
N ASP A 54 -1.86 14.50 3.39
CA ASP A 54 -0.96 15.53 3.87
C ASP A 54 -0.09 14.98 5.00
N ILE A 55 1.19 15.33 4.96
CA ILE A 55 2.13 14.96 6.01
C ILE A 55 2.54 16.24 6.73
N PHE A 56 2.47 16.20 8.05
CA PHE A 56 2.71 17.37 8.90
C PHE A 56 4.02 17.24 9.67
N TYR A 57 4.63 18.38 9.90
CA TYR A 57 5.75 18.50 10.82
C TYR A 57 5.55 19.80 11.58
N ASN A 58 5.45 19.71 12.92
CA ASN A 58 5.17 20.86 13.78
C ASN A 58 3.97 21.68 13.26
N ASP A 59 2.87 20.95 12.96
CA ASP A 59 1.61 21.51 12.50
C ASP A 59 1.66 22.19 11.12
N ASN A 60 2.77 22.05 10.41
CA ASN A 60 2.89 22.57 9.04
C ASN A 60 2.91 21.40 8.06
N VAL A 61 2.19 21.56 6.94
CA VAL A 61 2.24 20.57 5.88
C VAL A 61 3.61 20.64 5.21
N ILE A 62 4.33 19.52 5.22
CA ILE A 62 5.67 19.46 4.61
C ILE A 62 5.66 18.71 3.29
N GLY A 63 4.54 18.07 2.94
CA GLY A 63 4.41 17.33 1.70
C GLY A 63 3.19 16.45 1.70
N GLN A 64 3.05 15.67 0.64
CA GLN A 64 1.95 14.72 0.52
C GLN A 64 2.49 13.36 0.09
N LEU A 65 1.86 12.29 0.61
CA LEU A 65 2.09 10.94 0.12
C LEU A 65 0.92 10.54 -0.75
N ASN A 66 1.22 9.90 -1.87
CA ASN A 66 0.20 9.33 -2.74
C ASN A 66 0.08 7.84 -2.44
N PHE A 67 -1.10 7.42 -2.00
CA PHE A 67 -1.40 6.01 -1.75
C PHE A 67 -1.99 5.45 -3.03
N ASP A 68 -1.29 4.50 -3.65
CA ASP A 68 -1.69 3.97 -4.96
C ASP A 68 -3.11 3.40 -4.94
N ILE A 69 -3.37 2.48 -4.01
CA ILE A 69 -4.69 1.85 -3.86
C ILE A 69 -4.93 1.60 -2.37
N ILE A 70 -6.17 1.84 -1.93
CA ILE A 70 -6.61 1.47 -0.59
C ILE A 70 -7.86 0.62 -0.74
N VAL A 71 -7.85 -0.57 -0.15
CA VAL A 71 -8.95 -1.53 -0.26
C VAL A 71 -9.68 -1.62 1.07
N ASN A 72 -11.00 -1.43 1.03
CA ASN A 72 -11.90 -1.53 2.20
C ASN A 72 -11.44 -0.66 3.37
N ASP A 73 -10.77 0.44 3.09
CA ASP A 73 -10.20 1.31 4.11
C ASP A 73 -9.40 0.51 5.15
N ALA A 74 -8.72 -0.53 4.70
CA ALA A 74 -8.02 -1.47 5.59
C ALA A 74 -6.62 -1.82 5.09
N ILE A 75 -6.43 -1.97 3.79
CA ILE A 75 -5.17 -2.43 3.23
C ILE A 75 -4.65 -1.45 2.19
N ILE A 76 -3.38 -1.07 2.33
CA ILE A 76 -2.69 -0.27 1.33
C ILE A 76 -2.08 -1.22 0.30
N ILE A 77 -2.24 -0.89 -0.99
CA ILE A 77 -1.48 -1.54 -2.05
C ILE A 77 -0.50 -0.53 -2.61
N LYS A 78 0.77 -0.87 -2.59
CA LYS A 78 1.82 -0.10 -3.25
C LYS A 78 2.22 -0.85 -4.50
N VAL A 79 2.11 -0.21 -5.67
CA VAL A 79 2.43 -0.82 -6.94
C VAL A 79 3.83 -0.40 -7.37
N ASP A 80 4.67 -1.39 -7.65
CA ASP A 80 6.00 -1.18 -8.22
C ASP A 80 6.07 -1.80 -9.60
N THR A 81 6.99 -1.28 -10.42
CA THR A 81 7.20 -1.76 -11.78
C THR A 81 8.68 -1.97 -12.04
N SER A 82 9.41 -2.39 -11.02
CA SER A 82 10.84 -2.65 -11.15
C SER A 82 11.08 -3.98 -11.85
N PHE A 83 12.06 -4.02 -12.75
CA PHE A 83 12.41 -5.24 -13.44
C PHE A 83 12.80 -6.34 -12.46
N ASP A 84 13.58 -5.97 -11.44
CA ASP A 84 14.11 -6.92 -10.45
C ASP A 84 13.11 -7.20 -9.34
N PHE A 85 13.33 -8.30 -8.63
CA PHE A 85 12.53 -8.67 -7.47
C PHE A 85 12.63 -7.62 -6.38
N ILE A 86 11.62 -7.61 -5.51
CA ILE A 86 11.57 -6.72 -4.37
C ILE A 86 12.74 -7.01 -3.44
N ASN A 87 13.49 -5.96 -3.07
CA ASN A 87 14.62 -6.06 -2.16
C ASN A 87 14.30 -5.38 -0.82
N ASN A 88 15.24 -5.44 0.11
CA ASN A 88 15.04 -4.88 1.45
C ASN A 88 14.85 -3.36 1.43
N GLU A 89 15.57 -2.66 0.58
CA GLU A 89 15.45 -1.22 0.48
C GLU A 89 14.04 -0.81 0.07
N ARG A 90 13.47 -1.49 -0.91
CA ARG A 90 12.12 -1.21 -1.38
C ARG A 90 11.09 -1.54 -0.32
N GLN A 91 11.32 -2.60 0.46
CA GLN A 91 10.43 -2.93 1.58
C GLN A 91 10.46 -1.84 2.64
N GLU A 92 11.65 -1.36 3.00
CA GLU A 92 11.77 -0.32 4.01
C GLU A 92 11.14 1.00 3.57
N LYS A 93 11.30 1.36 2.29
CA LYS A 93 10.65 2.55 1.75
C LYS A 93 9.13 2.42 1.78
N SER A 94 8.62 1.23 1.52
CA SER A 94 7.17 1.02 1.52
C SER A 94 6.59 1.11 2.93
N LYS A 95 7.36 0.74 3.95
CA LYS A 95 6.90 0.83 5.34
C LYS A 95 6.58 2.25 5.77
N ILE A 96 7.11 3.26 5.08
CA ILE A 96 6.81 4.65 5.38
C ILE A 96 5.30 4.91 5.31
N TYR A 97 4.62 4.29 4.35
CA TYR A 97 3.17 4.44 4.23
C TYR A 97 2.43 3.91 5.44
N LEU A 98 2.92 2.82 6.02
CA LEU A 98 2.34 2.29 7.26
C LEU A 98 2.66 3.19 8.45
N LYS A 99 3.90 3.70 8.51
CA LYS A 99 4.33 4.53 9.63
C LYS A 99 3.56 5.85 9.71
N LEU A 100 3.12 6.36 8.57
CA LEU A 100 2.47 7.67 8.48
C LEU A 100 0.97 7.61 8.26
N SER A 101 0.35 6.46 8.56
CA SER A 101 -1.09 6.28 8.41
C SER A 101 -1.62 5.39 9.51
N HIS A 102 -2.94 5.24 9.57
CA HIS A 102 -3.57 4.34 10.53
C HIS A 102 -3.70 2.90 10.01
N TYR A 103 -3.28 2.66 8.77
CA TYR A 103 -3.35 1.31 8.20
C TYR A 103 -2.24 0.44 8.76
N GLU A 104 -2.53 -0.84 8.96
CA GLU A 104 -1.58 -1.77 9.55
C GLU A 104 -1.01 -2.79 8.57
N VAL A 105 -1.62 -2.92 7.39
CA VAL A 105 -1.21 -3.90 6.39
C VAL A 105 -0.97 -3.20 5.07
N LEU A 106 0.16 -3.53 4.44
CA LEU A 106 0.50 -3.05 3.10
C LEU A 106 0.93 -4.23 2.25
N LEU A 107 0.40 -4.28 1.04
CA LEU A 107 0.86 -5.24 0.03
C LEU A 107 1.69 -4.48 -0.99
N LEU A 108 2.97 -4.83 -1.07
CA LEU A 108 3.86 -4.30 -2.10
C LEU A 108 3.80 -5.27 -3.27
N LEU A 109 3.23 -4.83 -4.37
CA LEU A 109 3.00 -5.67 -5.56
C LEU A 109 3.90 -5.18 -6.67
N ASN A 110 4.79 -6.03 -7.12
CA ASN A 110 5.76 -5.67 -8.16
C ASN A 110 5.38 -6.34 -9.48
N PHE A 111 5.05 -5.52 -10.48
CA PHE A 111 4.83 -5.96 -11.85
C PHE A 111 6.16 -5.87 -12.60
N GLY A 112 7.10 -6.73 -12.20
CA GLY A 112 8.41 -6.80 -12.82
C GLY A 112 8.45 -7.80 -13.95
N GLN A 113 9.64 -8.27 -14.29
CA GLN A 113 9.79 -9.33 -15.29
C GLN A 113 9.00 -10.57 -14.85
N GLU A 114 9.09 -10.89 -13.57
CA GLU A 114 8.21 -11.87 -12.93
C GLU A 114 7.48 -11.17 -11.80
N ALA A 115 6.21 -11.49 -11.65
CA ALA A 115 5.39 -10.91 -10.59
C ALA A 115 5.88 -11.41 -9.24
N ASP A 116 6.09 -10.49 -8.30
CA ASP A 116 6.40 -10.86 -6.93
C ASP A 116 5.79 -9.84 -5.98
N TYR A 117 5.67 -10.22 -4.71
CA TYR A 117 5.01 -9.37 -3.74
C TYR A 117 5.59 -9.57 -2.35
N LYS A 118 5.32 -8.59 -1.48
CA LYS A 118 5.61 -8.69 -0.06
C LYS A 118 4.44 -8.14 0.74
N ARG A 119 4.10 -8.83 1.82
CA ARG A 119 3.11 -8.34 2.77
C ARG A 119 3.86 -7.73 3.95
N LEU A 120 3.56 -6.47 4.23
CA LEU A 120 4.19 -5.73 5.32
C LEU A 120 3.14 -5.42 6.37
N PHE A 121 3.55 -5.44 7.63
CA PHE A 121 2.66 -5.20 8.75
C PHE A 121 3.31 -4.26 9.75
N LEU A 122 2.54 -3.33 10.30
CA LEU A 122 2.99 -2.48 11.39
C LEU A 122 1.80 -2.14 12.28
N SER A 123 1.88 -2.55 13.54
CA SER A 123 0.81 -2.34 14.50
C SER A 123 0.63 -0.86 14.81
N ASN A 124 -0.62 -0.43 14.91
CA ASN A 124 -0.95 0.94 15.30
C ASN A 124 -0.49 1.23 16.74
N ASP A 125 -0.45 0.23 17.59
CA ASP A 125 0.04 0.41 18.94
C ASP A 125 1.48 0.92 18.94
N TYR A 126 2.31 0.35 18.09
CA TYR A 126 3.70 0.79 17.94
C TYR A 126 3.76 2.23 17.45
N LYS A 127 2.93 2.58 16.48
CA LYS A 127 2.91 3.94 15.92
C LYS A 127 2.44 4.96 16.94
N GLN A 128 1.48 4.60 17.77
CA GLN A 128 1.00 5.48 18.82
C GLN A 128 2.08 5.79 19.83
N LEU A 129 2.89 4.80 20.19
CA LEU A 129 4.02 5.02 21.09
C LEU A 129 5.04 5.97 20.46
N GLN A 130 5.33 5.82 19.17
CA GLN A 130 6.24 6.71 18.49
C GLN A 130 5.68 8.12 18.44
N GLN A 131 4.39 8.26 18.15
CA GLN A 131 3.76 9.56 18.06
C GLN A 131 3.68 10.27 19.38
N SER A 132 3.40 9.56 20.46
CA SER A 132 3.28 10.18 21.78
C SER A 132 4.59 10.74 22.28
N ARG A 133 5.72 10.29 21.74
CA ARG A 133 7.03 10.87 22.07
C ARG A 133 7.41 12.04 21.18
N GLY A 134 6.63 12.27 20.16
CA GLY A 134 6.86 13.38 19.23
C GLY A 134 6.13 14.63 19.67
N SER A 135 5.92 15.53 18.72
CA SER A 135 5.25 16.80 18.98
C SER A 135 3.74 16.65 19.21
N GLY A 136 3.19 15.52 18.99
CA GLY A 136 1.75 15.33 19.09
C GLY A 136 0.99 15.79 17.85
N SER A 137 1.68 15.99 16.76
CA SER A 137 1.03 16.42 15.53
C SER A 137 0.00 15.39 15.08
N ASN A 138 -1.18 15.86 14.72
CA ASN A 138 -2.26 15.00 14.26
C ASN A 138 -2.09 14.57 12.80
N GLY A 139 -1.15 15.18 12.09
CA GLY A 139 -0.99 14.89 10.67
C GLY A 139 -0.37 13.56 10.38
N LEU A 140 0.30 12.94 11.34
CA LEU A 140 0.96 11.65 11.13
C LEU A 140 -0.02 10.48 11.08
N LEU A 141 -1.13 10.59 11.80
CA LEU A 141 -2.16 9.57 11.80
C LEU A 141 -3.49 10.25 11.57
N PRO A 142 -4.21 9.87 10.51
CA PRO A 142 -5.52 10.45 10.24
C PRO A 142 -6.54 10.12 11.31
#